data_758ea6b0fc49d20cc0b8fa568922681b
#
_entry.id   758ea6b0fc49d20cc0b8fa568922681b
#
_cell.length_a   1.000
_cell.length_b   1.000
_cell.length_c   1.000
_cell.angle_alpha   90.00
_cell.angle_beta   90.00
_cell.angle_gamma   90.00
#
_symmetry.space_group_name_H-M   'P 1'
#
loop_
_entity.id
_entity.type
_entity.pdbx_description
1 polymer ?
#
loop_
_entity_poly.entity_id
_entity_poly.type
_entity_poly.pdbx_seq_one_letter_code
_entity_poly.pdbx_strand_id
1 'polypeptide(L)'
;AQAYNLEGTITAGRNDRYTMEIYNLIGIDPTALEPMGFALQSGSWLTNTPASEKAAKLQILVGGSTGYEFQDSRNSPKRYRWQGQTDANGKELPPFVDIDKDKMTLTIRTGEGSTEKSRSWELEVVGVLEPDGAKGYWTQSGIVLRIQDMKMLQKVYNDMTKTKTEEKSYEQVYVKVDDLKNVTDVETAIHDLGFTNTYSMNQQREEMQQQVIKSQMIFGGIAAVSLFVAAINIINTMTMAIYERTREIGVMKV
;
A
#
# COMPACT_ATOMS: atom_id res chain seq x y z
N ALA A 1 -5.87 9.18 11.04
CA ALA A 1 -4.56 9.49 10.45
C ALA A 1 -4.62 10.85 9.77
N GLN A 2 -3.52 11.53 9.71
CA GLN A 2 -3.43 12.84 9.07
C GLN A 2 -2.18 12.86 8.19
N ALA A 3 -2.34 13.15 6.90
CA ALA A 3 -1.27 13.48 5.98
C ALA A 3 -1.33 14.97 5.68
N TYR A 4 -0.19 15.60 5.52
CA TYR A 4 -0.10 17.02 5.17
C TYR A 4 0.73 17.18 3.90
N ASN A 5 0.36 18.14 3.08
CA ASN A 5 1.17 18.57 1.95
C ASN A 5 2.36 19.41 2.48
N LEU A 6 3.39 18.72 2.92
CA LEU A 6 4.64 19.33 3.32
C LEU A 6 5.63 19.22 2.16
N GLU A 7 6.28 20.32 1.82
CA GLU A 7 7.42 20.29 0.91
C GLU A 7 8.69 20.02 1.70
N GLY A 8 9.39 18.97 1.31
CA GLY A 8 10.62 18.60 2.00
C GLY A 8 11.21 17.30 1.52
N THR A 9 12.34 16.97 2.05
CA THR A 9 13.09 15.76 1.73
C THR A 9 13.60 15.09 2.98
N ILE A 10 13.74 13.78 2.92
CA ILE A 10 14.50 13.02 3.91
C ILE A 10 15.82 12.64 3.27
N THR A 11 16.90 12.96 3.94
CA THR A 11 18.26 12.67 3.49
C THR A 11 18.94 11.66 4.39
N ALA A 12 19.81 10.83 3.82
CA ALA A 12 20.62 9.87 4.55
C ALA A 12 22.01 9.67 3.92
N GLY A 13 22.88 9.03 4.68
CA GLY A 13 24.23 8.71 4.24
C GLY A 13 25.19 9.91 4.30
N ARG A 14 26.44 9.64 3.90
CA ARG A 14 27.49 10.68 3.96
C ARG A 14 27.21 11.79 2.95
N ASN A 15 27.18 13.05 3.44
CA ASN A 15 26.89 14.25 2.65
C ASN A 15 25.53 14.18 1.96
N ASP A 16 24.49 13.72 2.65
CA ASP A 16 23.10 13.67 2.17
C ASP A 16 22.95 13.05 0.79
N ARG A 17 23.74 12.01 0.53
CA ARG A 17 23.79 11.35 -0.80
C ARG A 17 22.48 10.72 -1.19
N TYR A 18 21.81 10.10 -0.24
CA TYR A 18 20.56 9.41 -0.48
C TYR A 18 19.39 10.31 -0.07
N THR A 19 18.43 10.46 -0.95
CA THR A 19 17.31 11.36 -0.78
C THR A 19 15.99 10.66 -1.02
N MET A 20 14.99 10.99 -0.24
CA MET A 20 13.61 10.53 -0.39
C MET A 20 12.67 11.72 -0.24
N GLU A 21 11.69 11.83 -1.14
CA GLU A 21 10.63 12.83 -1.02
C GLU A 21 9.60 12.44 0.04
N ILE A 22 8.94 13.41 0.65
CA ILE A 22 8.00 13.18 1.76
C ILE A 22 6.60 12.81 1.23
N TYR A 23 6.44 11.67 0.56
CA TYR A 23 5.13 11.25 0.04
C TYR A 23 4.31 10.43 1.03
N ASN A 24 4.97 9.63 1.88
CA ASN A 24 4.35 8.66 2.77
C ASN A 24 4.59 8.99 4.24
N LEU A 25 4.56 10.29 4.58
CA LEU A 25 4.68 10.74 5.96
C LEU A 25 3.29 10.83 6.58
N ILE A 26 3.03 10.01 7.59
CA ILE A 26 1.70 9.88 8.19
C ILE A 26 1.76 10.18 9.68
N GLY A 27 0.84 11.05 10.14
CA GLY A 27 0.61 11.29 11.55
C GLY A 27 -0.50 10.39 12.08
N ILE A 28 -0.22 9.59 13.11
CA ILE A 28 -1.20 8.72 13.73
C ILE A 28 -1.14 8.85 15.26
N ASP A 29 -2.26 8.53 15.93
CA ASP A 29 -2.28 8.43 17.38
C ASP A 29 -1.56 7.14 17.81
N PRO A 30 -0.46 7.19 18.56
CA PRO A 30 0.28 6.01 18.98
C PRO A 30 -0.58 5.02 19.78
N THR A 31 -1.54 5.51 20.55
CA THR A 31 -2.41 4.68 21.39
C THR A 31 -3.39 3.83 20.56
N ALA A 32 -3.63 4.22 19.32
CA ALA A 32 -4.55 3.52 18.42
C ALA A 32 -3.86 2.39 17.63
N LEU A 33 -2.54 2.38 17.50
CA LEU A 33 -1.83 1.45 16.62
C LEU A 33 -2.06 -0.02 17.01
N GLU A 34 -1.74 -0.38 18.23
CA GLU A 34 -1.87 -1.75 18.71
C GLU A 34 -3.34 -2.22 18.79
N PRO A 35 -4.30 -1.44 19.36
CA PRO A 35 -5.72 -1.81 19.33
C PRO A 35 -6.31 -1.99 17.93
N MET A 36 -5.80 -1.24 16.94
CA MET A 36 -6.19 -1.39 15.53
C MET A 36 -5.55 -2.61 14.85
N GLY A 37 -4.72 -3.36 15.58
CA GLY A 37 -4.09 -4.59 15.12
C GLY A 37 -2.86 -4.37 14.25
N PHE A 38 -2.22 -3.19 14.32
CA PHE A 38 -0.87 -3.02 13.76
C PHE A 38 0.12 -3.83 14.59
N ALA A 39 1.14 -4.36 13.94
CA ALA A 39 2.20 -5.13 14.57
C ALA A 39 3.57 -4.53 14.25
N LEU A 40 4.53 -4.78 15.14
CA LEU A 40 5.92 -4.43 14.92
C LEU A 40 6.69 -5.68 14.46
N GLN A 41 7.50 -5.51 13.43
CA GLN A 41 8.52 -6.48 13.05
C GLN A 41 9.70 -6.45 14.02
N SER A 42 10.08 -5.24 14.48
CA SER A 42 11.16 -5.02 15.43
C SER A 42 11.02 -3.67 16.15
N GLY A 43 11.76 -3.49 17.25
CA GLY A 43 11.80 -2.23 18.00
C GLY A 43 10.66 -2.06 19.00
N SER A 44 10.21 -0.83 19.19
CA SER A 44 9.16 -0.45 20.14
C SER A 44 8.16 0.55 19.54
N TRP A 45 6.99 0.64 20.14
CA TRP A 45 5.99 1.66 19.78
C TRP A 45 6.48 3.08 20.09
N LEU A 46 5.92 4.06 19.37
CA LEU A 46 6.10 5.47 19.69
C LEU A 46 5.61 5.76 21.10
N THR A 47 6.38 6.55 21.83
CA THR A 47 5.94 7.08 23.13
C THR A 47 4.80 8.09 22.95
N ASN A 48 3.94 8.27 23.96
CA ASN A 48 2.83 9.23 23.86
C ASN A 48 3.25 10.68 24.04
N THR A 49 4.51 10.93 24.41
CA THR A 49 5.01 12.28 24.62
C THR A 49 5.46 12.89 23.29
N PRO A 50 4.79 13.95 22.80
CA PRO A 50 5.16 14.59 21.55
C PRO A 50 6.51 15.32 21.67
N ALA A 51 7.17 15.50 20.56
CA ALA A 51 8.37 16.30 20.48
C ALA A 51 8.05 17.79 20.71
N SER A 52 8.94 18.51 21.36
CA SER A 52 8.82 19.97 21.46
C SER A 52 9.16 20.64 20.11
N GLU A 53 8.64 21.83 19.84
CA GLU A 53 9.00 22.59 18.63
C GLU A 53 10.52 22.81 18.48
N LYS A 54 11.24 22.84 19.58
CA LYS A 54 12.69 23.02 19.59
C LYS A 54 13.48 21.71 19.59
N ALA A 55 12.78 20.57 19.57
CA ALA A 55 13.44 19.26 19.52
C ALA A 55 14.31 19.15 18.27
N ALA A 56 15.50 18.60 18.44
CA ALA A 56 16.40 18.30 17.34
C ALA A 56 16.10 16.95 16.70
N LYS A 57 15.35 16.08 17.40
CA LYS A 57 15.03 14.70 16.99
C LYS A 57 13.54 14.44 17.04
N LEU A 58 13.09 13.61 16.10
CA LEU A 58 11.74 13.10 16.02
C LEU A 58 11.77 11.56 16.03
N GLN A 59 11.02 10.95 16.92
CA GLN A 59 10.83 9.50 16.91
C GLN A 59 9.85 9.11 15.83
N ILE A 60 10.20 8.06 15.07
CA ILE A 60 9.42 7.56 13.97
C ILE A 60 9.29 6.02 14.01
N LEU A 61 8.19 5.52 13.46
CA LEU A 61 8.12 4.14 12.98
C LEU A 61 8.29 4.15 11.46
N VAL A 62 8.87 3.09 10.92
CA VAL A 62 9.08 2.93 9.48
C VAL A 62 8.56 1.59 9.00
N GLY A 63 8.17 1.52 7.75
CA GLY A 63 7.94 0.23 7.09
C GLY A 63 9.25 -0.46 6.74
N GLY A 64 9.30 -1.79 6.75
CA GLY A 64 10.54 -2.55 6.52
C GLY A 64 11.21 -2.32 5.16
N SER A 65 10.45 -1.83 4.17
CA SER A 65 10.97 -1.52 2.83
C SER A 65 11.30 -0.03 2.62
N THR A 66 11.18 0.81 3.65
CA THR A 66 11.42 2.27 3.55
C THR A 66 12.81 2.61 3.03
N GLY A 67 13.82 1.78 3.31
CA GLY A 67 15.19 1.98 2.79
C GLY A 67 15.29 1.92 1.27
N TYR A 68 14.35 1.26 0.57
CA TYR A 68 14.29 1.22 -0.90
C TYR A 68 13.64 2.46 -1.52
N GLU A 69 12.94 3.29 -0.76
CA GLU A 69 12.36 4.55 -1.23
C GLU A 69 13.43 5.64 -1.47
N PHE A 70 14.62 5.44 -0.92
CA PHE A 70 15.74 6.37 -1.12
C PHE A 70 16.35 6.21 -2.51
N GLN A 71 16.63 7.33 -3.15
CA GLN A 71 17.34 7.41 -4.41
C GLN A 71 18.77 7.95 -4.20
N ASP A 72 19.71 7.45 -5.02
CA ASP A 72 21.08 7.98 -5.05
C ASP A 72 21.13 9.24 -5.90
N SER A 73 21.31 10.40 -5.28
CA SER A 73 21.35 11.70 -5.95
C SER A 73 22.54 11.87 -6.91
N ARG A 74 23.56 11.03 -6.82
CA ARG A 74 24.83 11.13 -7.59
C ARG A 74 24.95 10.10 -8.69
N ASN A 75 24.09 9.09 -8.75
CA ASN A 75 24.26 7.93 -9.64
C ASN A 75 23.12 7.82 -10.64
N SER A 76 23.11 8.63 -11.68
CA SER A 76 22.24 8.47 -12.83
C SER A 76 22.94 7.58 -13.89
N PRO A 77 22.30 6.52 -14.44
CA PRO A 77 20.87 6.14 -14.36
C PRO A 77 20.49 5.19 -13.22
N LYS A 78 21.44 4.67 -12.42
CA LYS A 78 21.17 3.71 -11.33
C LYS A 78 20.73 4.42 -10.04
N ARG A 79 19.75 5.29 -10.18
CA ARG A 79 19.28 6.15 -9.08
C ARG A 79 18.39 5.41 -8.08
N TYR A 80 17.68 4.37 -8.53
CA TYR A 80 16.69 3.66 -7.72
C TYR A 80 17.10 2.22 -7.49
N ARG A 81 16.66 1.67 -6.37
CA ARG A 81 16.66 0.23 -6.08
C ARG A 81 15.29 -0.17 -5.59
N TRP A 82 14.89 -1.39 -5.89
CA TRP A 82 13.62 -1.96 -5.42
C TRP A 82 13.88 -3.33 -4.78
N GLN A 83 13.01 -3.72 -3.89
CA GLN A 83 13.07 -5.01 -3.22
C GLN A 83 13.01 -6.16 -4.25
N GLY A 84 13.89 -7.16 -4.08
CA GLY A 84 14.02 -8.25 -5.04
C GLY A 84 14.88 -7.95 -6.28
N GLN A 85 15.44 -6.73 -6.41
CA GLN A 85 16.40 -6.42 -7.47
C GLN A 85 17.71 -7.15 -7.24
N THR A 86 18.22 -7.82 -8.29
CA THR A 86 19.48 -8.59 -8.25
C THR A 86 20.59 -7.92 -9.04
N ASP A 87 21.82 -8.18 -8.67
CA ASP A 87 23.02 -7.85 -9.45
C ASP A 87 23.23 -8.83 -10.61
N ALA A 88 24.32 -8.64 -11.37
CA ALA A 88 24.69 -9.51 -12.51
C ALA A 88 24.98 -10.97 -12.09
N ASN A 89 25.23 -11.23 -10.82
CA ASN A 89 25.51 -12.55 -10.25
C ASN A 89 24.27 -13.20 -9.62
N GLY A 90 23.09 -12.55 -9.71
CA GLY A 90 21.83 -13.04 -9.12
C GLY A 90 21.71 -12.77 -7.62
N LYS A 91 22.61 -12.00 -7.01
CA LYS A 91 22.54 -11.62 -5.60
C LYS A 91 21.62 -10.41 -5.44
N GLU A 92 20.69 -10.47 -4.47
CA GLU A 92 19.80 -9.36 -4.17
C GLU A 92 20.58 -8.12 -3.71
N LEU A 93 20.24 -6.98 -4.27
CA LEU A 93 20.83 -5.70 -3.92
C LEU A 93 20.14 -5.16 -2.66
N PRO A 94 20.91 -4.84 -1.59
CA PRO A 94 20.34 -4.22 -0.42
C PRO A 94 19.83 -2.80 -0.73
N PRO A 95 18.94 -2.23 0.08
CA PRO A 95 18.52 -0.83 -0.05
C PRO A 95 19.73 0.10 0.03
N PHE A 96 19.58 1.33 -0.43
CA PHE A 96 20.62 2.35 -0.28
C PHE A 96 20.81 2.81 1.16
N VAL A 97 19.76 2.77 1.95
CA VAL A 97 19.73 3.20 3.34
C VAL A 97 19.34 2.04 4.23
N ASP A 98 20.18 1.74 5.18
CA ASP A 98 19.89 0.79 6.26
C ASP A 98 19.14 1.55 7.35
N ILE A 99 17.83 1.32 7.47
CA ILE A 99 16.94 2.05 8.38
C ILE A 99 17.30 1.89 9.86
N ASP A 100 18.05 0.83 10.20
CA ASP A 100 18.47 0.56 11.59
C ASP A 100 19.79 1.22 11.94
N LYS A 101 20.64 1.55 10.95
CA LYS A 101 22.01 2.01 11.16
C LYS A 101 22.29 3.41 10.67
N ASP A 102 21.64 3.80 9.56
CA ASP A 102 21.92 5.06 8.92
C ASP A 102 21.12 6.19 9.58
N LYS A 103 21.80 7.31 9.80
CA LYS A 103 21.12 8.51 10.27
C LYS A 103 20.31 9.13 9.15
N MET A 104 19.06 9.44 9.43
CA MET A 104 18.15 10.12 8.53
C MET A 104 17.82 11.51 9.06
N THR A 105 17.70 12.46 8.15
CA THR A 105 17.36 13.84 8.46
C THR A 105 16.16 14.28 7.63
N LEU A 106 15.09 14.68 8.30
CA LEU A 106 13.93 15.31 7.67
C LEU A 106 14.23 16.82 7.53
N THR A 107 14.12 17.34 6.31
CA THR A 107 14.25 18.78 6.05
C THR A 107 13.00 19.28 5.36
N ILE A 108 12.29 20.18 6.00
CA ILE A 108 11.17 20.92 5.40
C ILE A 108 11.75 22.19 4.77
N ARG A 109 11.36 22.48 3.53
CA ARG A 109 11.81 23.66 2.78
C ARG A 109 10.63 24.43 2.24
N THR A 110 10.82 25.74 2.10
CA THR A 110 9.81 26.63 1.50
C THR A 110 10.52 27.74 0.73
N GLY A 111 9.95 28.12 -0.42
CA GLY A 111 10.52 29.16 -1.28
C GLY A 111 11.66 28.65 -2.16
N GLU A 112 12.17 29.53 -3.01
CA GLU A 112 13.25 29.24 -3.94
C GLU A 112 14.37 30.28 -3.83
N GLY A 113 15.60 29.85 -4.07
CA GLY A 113 16.76 30.71 -4.13
C GLY A 113 17.03 31.49 -2.83
N SER A 114 17.16 32.82 -2.92
CA SER A 114 17.47 33.67 -1.76
C SER A 114 16.36 33.80 -0.72
N THR A 115 15.16 33.33 -1.03
CA THR A 115 14.00 33.33 -0.11
C THR A 115 13.78 31.98 0.55
N GLU A 116 14.63 31.00 0.25
CA GLU A 116 14.53 29.65 0.84
C GLU A 116 14.69 29.70 2.35
N LYS A 117 13.73 29.08 3.03
CA LYS A 117 13.78 28.78 4.44
C LYS A 117 13.72 27.29 4.62
N SER A 118 14.55 26.77 5.49
CA SER A 118 14.54 25.35 5.80
C SER A 118 14.67 25.10 7.29
N ARG A 119 14.13 23.96 7.73
CA ARG A 119 14.31 23.45 9.09
C ARG A 119 14.43 21.95 9.04
N SER A 120 15.38 21.42 9.83
CA SER A 120 15.73 20.02 9.81
C SER A 120 15.59 19.38 11.19
N TRP A 121 15.24 18.07 11.19
CA TRP A 121 15.17 17.23 12.37
C TRP A 121 15.87 15.90 12.07
N GLU A 122 16.65 15.39 13.02
CA GLU A 122 17.15 14.02 12.98
C GLU A 122 15.99 13.06 13.24
N LEU A 123 15.84 12.02 12.41
CA LEU A 123 14.84 11.00 12.59
C LEU A 123 15.41 9.82 13.37
N GLU A 124 14.78 9.48 14.48
CA GLU A 124 15.13 8.34 15.32
C GLU A 124 14.13 7.21 15.07
N VAL A 125 14.56 6.17 14.38
CA VAL A 125 13.73 4.97 14.16
C VAL A 125 13.63 4.21 15.48
N VAL A 126 12.42 4.14 16.04
CA VAL A 126 12.16 3.40 17.28
C VAL A 126 11.59 2.03 17.04
N GLY A 127 11.00 1.78 15.87
CA GLY A 127 10.48 0.48 15.49
C GLY A 127 10.17 0.38 14.01
N VAL A 128 10.08 -0.87 13.54
CA VAL A 128 9.75 -1.24 12.17
C VAL A 128 8.40 -1.92 12.17
N LEU A 129 7.49 -1.44 11.33
CA LEU A 129 6.14 -2.00 11.18
C LEU A 129 6.17 -3.29 10.38
N GLU A 130 5.31 -4.22 10.77
CA GLU A 130 4.99 -5.39 9.95
C GLU A 130 4.16 -4.94 8.74
N PRO A 131 4.56 -5.34 7.51
CA PRO A 131 3.81 -4.98 6.30
C PRO A 131 2.40 -5.59 6.33
N ASP A 132 1.38 -4.73 6.17
CA ASP A 132 -0.01 -5.14 6.09
C ASP A 132 -0.73 -4.36 4.98
N GLY A 133 -0.91 -5.02 3.83
CA GLY A 133 -1.57 -4.41 2.67
C GLY A 133 -3.02 -3.97 2.93
N ALA A 134 -3.70 -4.59 3.89
CA ALA A 134 -5.06 -4.19 4.28
C ALA A 134 -5.10 -2.85 5.01
N LYS A 135 -3.99 -2.47 5.65
CA LYS A 135 -3.85 -1.22 6.40
C LYS A 135 -3.18 -0.10 5.61
N GLY A 136 -2.71 -0.41 4.41
CA GLY A 136 -2.14 0.56 3.48
C GLY A 136 -0.64 0.39 3.25
N TYR A 137 -0.20 0.90 2.10
CA TYR A 137 1.19 0.81 1.63
C TYR A 137 2.22 1.41 2.60
N TRP A 138 1.81 2.38 3.41
CA TRP A 138 2.69 3.02 4.38
C TRP A 138 3.19 2.08 5.49
N THR A 139 2.51 0.95 5.75
CA THR A 139 3.04 -0.08 6.65
C THR A 139 4.25 -0.80 6.07
N GLN A 140 4.38 -0.80 4.75
CA GLN A 140 5.51 -1.42 4.05
C GLN A 140 6.67 -0.45 3.85
N SER A 141 6.41 0.80 3.42
CA SER A 141 7.46 1.75 3.02
C SER A 141 7.23 3.20 3.49
N GLY A 142 6.27 3.42 4.39
CA GLY A 142 5.98 4.74 4.93
C GLY A 142 6.78 5.08 6.18
N ILE A 143 6.65 6.34 6.58
CA ILE A 143 7.17 6.87 7.83
C ILE A 143 6.01 7.36 8.67
N VAL A 144 5.93 6.87 9.90
CA VAL A 144 4.84 7.18 10.83
C VAL A 144 5.37 8.00 12.00
N LEU A 145 4.71 9.12 12.22
CA LEU A 145 4.94 10.05 13.32
C LEU A 145 3.73 10.04 14.26
N ARG A 146 3.90 10.61 15.43
CA ARG A 146 2.74 11.00 16.25
C ARG A 146 1.95 12.08 15.52
N ILE A 147 0.64 12.04 15.65
CA ILE A 147 -0.23 13.05 15.06
C ILE A 147 0.08 14.46 15.57
N GLN A 148 0.53 14.58 16.82
CA GLN A 148 0.95 15.84 17.41
C GLN A 148 2.25 16.37 16.78
N ASP A 149 3.22 15.50 16.50
CA ASP A 149 4.46 15.86 15.83
C ASP A 149 4.18 16.30 14.39
N MET A 150 3.26 15.62 13.71
CA MET A 150 2.82 16.02 12.38
C MET A 150 2.14 17.40 12.37
N LYS A 151 1.27 17.68 13.33
CA LYS A 151 0.65 19.00 13.51
C LYS A 151 1.70 20.09 13.78
N MET A 152 2.74 19.76 14.57
CA MET A 152 3.86 20.67 14.81
C MET A 152 4.64 20.97 13.53
N LEU A 153 4.95 19.93 12.70
CA LEU A 153 5.63 20.11 11.42
C LEU A 153 4.80 21.01 10.48
N GLN A 154 3.49 20.80 10.41
CA GLN A 154 2.58 21.63 9.62
C GLN A 154 2.57 23.08 10.10
N LYS A 155 2.55 23.30 11.42
CA LYS A 155 2.63 24.65 11.99
C LYS A 155 3.93 25.33 11.57
N VAL A 156 5.07 24.65 11.69
CA VAL A 156 6.36 25.17 11.26
C VAL A 156 6.38 25.53 9.78
N TYR A 157 5.81 24.65 8.92
CA TYR A 157 5.68 24.91 7.49
C TYR A 157 4.83 26.16 7.21
N ASN A 158 3.68 26.26 7.87
CA ASN A 158 2.78 27.41 7.72
C ASN A 158 3.42 28.74 8.21
N ASP A 159 4.19 28.70 9.30
CA ASP A 159 4.91 29.87 9.81
C ASP A 159 6.02 30.33 8.82
N MET A 160 6.68 29.38 8.15
CA MET A 160 7.68 29.67 7.12
C MET A 160 7.06 30.25 5.84
N THR A 161 5.91 29.73 5.41
CA THR A 161 5.18 30.19 4.22
C THR A 161 4.31 31.42 4.48
N LYS A 162 4.13 31.81 5.76
CA LYS A 162 3.16 32.83 6.21
C LYS A 162 1.72 32.50 5.82
N THR A 163 1.39 31.23 5.66
CA THR A 163 0.05 30.75 5.37
C THR A 163 -0.75 30.65 6.66
N LYS A 164 -1.99 31.11 6.67
CA LYS A 164 -2.86 30.91 7.82
C LYS A 164 -3.12 29.41 8.00
N THR A 165 -2.91 28.94 9.23
CA THR A 165 -3.25 27.57 9.61
C THR A 165 -4.78 27.46 9.66
N GLU A 166 -5.36 26.80 8.67
CA GLU A 166 -6.72 26.26 8.84
C GLU A 166 -6.59 24.94 9.62
N GLU A 167 -7.37 24.78 10.70
CA GLU A 167 -7.47 23.47 11.33
C GLU A 167 -8.11 22.50 10.32
N LYS A 168 -7.25 21.76 9.63
CA LYS A 168 -7.73 20.72 8.72
C LYS A 168 -8.35 19.59 9.55
N SER A 169 -9.53 19.15 9.10
CA SER A 169 -10.12 17.88 9.51
C SER A 169 -9.18 16.72 9.22
N TYR A 170 -9.35 15.61 9.89
CA TYR A 170 -8.58 14.40 9.59
C TYR A 170 -8.86 13.93 8.16
N GLU A 171 -7.82 13.59 7.41
CA GLU A 171 -7.96 13.10 6.02
C GLU A 171 -8.49 11.66 5.99
N GLN A 172 -8.11 10.86 6.98
CA GLN A 172 -8.52 9.47 7.10
C GLN A 172 -8.84 9.11 8.53
N VAL A 173 -9.92 8.37 8.71
CA VAL A 173 -10.32 7.77 9.98
C VAL A 173 -10.35 6.26 9.79
N TYR A 174 -9.64 5.53 10.63
CA TYR A 174 -9.68 4.07 10.64
C TYR A 174 -10.72 3.60 11.65
N VAL A 175 -11.61 2.74 11.20
CA VAL A 175 -12.65 2.12 12.03
C VAL A 175 -12.39 0.63 12.07
N LYS A 176 -12.17 0.08 13.27
CA LYS A 176 -12.07 -1.36 13.48
C LYS A 176 -13.44 -1.92 13.80
N VAL A 177 -13.88 -2.86 13.00
CA VAL A 177 -15.12 -3.61 13.22
C VAL A 177 -14.78 -4.92 13.93
N ASP A 178 -15.62 -5.34 14.85
CA ASP A 178 -15.46 -6.52 15.69
C ASP A 178 -15.59 -7.85 14.92
N ASP A 179 -16.54 -7.92 13.96
CA ASP A 179 -16.77 -9.08 13.10
C ASP A 179 -16.94 -8.62 11.64
N LEU A 180 -16.39 -9.40 10.72
CA LEU A 180 -16.52 -9.15 9.27
C LEU A 180 -17.98 -9.08 8.79
N LYS A 181 -18.90 -9.75 9.46
CA LYS A 181 -20.35 -9.70 9.16
C LYS A 181 -20.94 -8.33 9.37
N ASN A 182 -20.41 -7.56 10.32
CA ASN A 182 -20.91 -6.26 10.71
C ASN A 182 -20.34 -5.11 9.85
N VAL A 183 -19.36 -5.42 8.97
CA VAL A 183 -18.68 -4.37 8.17
C VAL A 183 -19.67 -3.60 7.30
N THR A 184 -20.59 -4.28 6.62
CA THR A 184 -21.59 -3.64 5.75
C THR A 184 -22.55 -2.75 6.54
N ASP A 185 -22.97 -3.20 7.71
CA ASP A 185 -23.88 -2.41 8.58
C ASP A 185 -23.17 -1.17 9.14
N VAL A 186 -21.92 -1.32 9.57
CA VAL A 186 -21.08 -0.20 10.04
C VAL A 186 -20.82 0.79 8.90
N GLU A 187 -20.53 0.30 7.70
CA GLU A 187 -20.32 1.14 6.52
C GLU A 187 -21.58 1.93 6.16
N THR A 188 -22.75 1.30 6.22
CA THR A 188 -24.03 1.97 6.02
C THR A 188 -24.24 3.06 7.07
N ALA A 189 -23.99 2.77 8.35
CA ALA A 189 -24.09 3.77 9.41
C ALA A 189 -23.13 4.96 9.22
N ILE A 190 -21.92 4.71 8.70
CA ILE A 190 -20.95 5.76 8.36
C ILE A 190 -21.48 6.64 7.20
N HIS A 191 -22.09 6.02 6.18
CA HIS A 191 -22.72 6.75 5.07
C HIS A 191 -23.90 7.61 5.54
N ASP A 192 -24.73 7.10 6.45
CA ASP A 192 -25.85 7.84 7.05
C ASP A 192 -25.40 9.07 7.84
N LEU A 193 -24.16 9.04 8.38
CA LEU A 193 -23.51 10.20 8.98
C LEU A 193 -22.97 11.22 7.97
N GLY A 194 -23.08 10.95 6.68
CA GLY A 194 -22.64 11.83 5.60
C GLY A 194 -21.22 11.56 5.07
N PHE A 195 -20.54 10.52 5.56
CA PHE A 195 -19.20 10.13 5.06
C PHE A 195 -19.34 9.09 3.96
N THR A 196 -19.43 9.54 2.71
CA THR A 196 -19.69 8.68 1.56
C THR A 196 -18.45 8.00 0.97
N ASN A 197 -17.26 8.46 1.34
CA ASN A 197 -16.01 7.91 0.83
C ASN A 197 -15.40 6.91 1.83
N THR A 198 -15.92 5.69 1.81
CA THR A 198 -15.43 4.58 2.63
C THR A 198 -14.63 3.59 1.77
N TYR A 199 -13.66 2.94 2.38
CA TYR A 199 -12.90 1.84 1.78
C TYR A 199 -12.88 0.67 2.75
N SER A 200 -13.38 -0.48 2.33
CA SER A 200 -13.33 -1.71 3.11
C SER A 200 -12.81 -2.88 2.29
N MET A 201 -12.18 -3.85 2.98
CA MET A 201 -11.76 -5.10 2.34
C MET A 201 -12.95 -5.94 1.85
N ASN A 202 -14.15 -5.73 2.38
CA ASN A 202 -15.35 -6.40 1.89
C ASN A 202 -15.70 -5.97 0.47
N GLN A 203 -15.64 -4.67 0.18
CA GLN A 203 -15.86 -4.16 -1.19
C GLN A 203 -14.90 -4.81 -2.17
N GLN A 204 -13.62 -4.88 -1.83
CA GLN A 204 -12.60 -5.53 -2.67
C GLN A 204 -12.88 -7.02 -2.87
N ARG A 205 -13.33 -7.72 -1.83
CA ARG A 205 -13.74 -9.14 -1.94
C ARG A 205 -14.95 -9.33 -2.84
N GLU A 206 -15.97 -8.48 -2.73
CA GLU A 206 -17.16 -8.52 -3.57
C GLU A 206 -16.81 -8.27 -5.04
N GLU A 207 -15.97 -7.31 -5.34
CA GLU A 207 -15.49 -7.06 -6.70
C GLU A 207 -14.73 -8.27 -7.26
N MET A 208 -13.84 -8.87 -6.47
CA MET A 208 -13.12 -10.09 -6.86
C MET A 208 -14.09 -11.27 -7.10
N GLN A 209 -15.08 -11.46 -6.22
CA GLN A 209 -16.10 -12.51 -6.41
C GLN A 209 -16.90 -12.29 -7.69
N GLN A 210 -17.31 -11.07 -8.00
CA GLN A 210 -18.00 -10.76 -9.25
C GLN A 210 -17.13 -11.07 -10.48
N GLN A 211 -15.84 -10.78 -10.44
CA GLN A 211 -14.90 -11.14 -11.51
C GLN A 211 -14.79 -12.66 -11.68
N VAL A 212 -14.71 -13.41 -10.58
CA VAL A 212 -14.67 -14.88 -10.61
C VAL A 212 -15.95 -15.45 -11.21
N ILE A 213 -17.14 -14.95 -10.79
CA ILE A 213 -18.43 -15.39 -11.35
C ILE A 213 -18.50 -15.10 -12.85
N LYS A 214 -18.10 -13.90 -13.29
CA LYS A 214 -18.05 -13.56 -14.73
C LYS A 214 -17.15 -14.51 -15.51
N SER A 215 -15.97 -14.82 -14.98
CA SER A 215 -15.04 -15.76 -15.60
C SER A 215 -15.62 -17.18 -15.66
N GLN A 216 -16.27 -17.64 -14.60
CA GLN A 216 -16.94 -18.94 -14.56
C GLN A 216 -18.07 -19.03 -15.59
N MET A 217 -18.86 -17.97 -15.78
CA MET A 217 -19.90 -17.94 -16.81
C MET A 217 -19.32 -18.07 -18.22
N ILE A 218 -18.20 -17.35 -18.50
CA ILE A 218 -17.54 -17.43 -19.81
C ILE A 218 -16.98 -18.84 -20.06
N PHE A 219 -16.21 -19.38 -19.12
CA PHE A 219 -15.63 -20.72 -19.27
C PHE A 219 -16.71 -21.82 -19.29
N GLY A 220 -17.75 -21.69 -18.47
CA GLY A 220 -18.90 -22.57 -18.46
C GLY A 220 -19.65 -22.54 -19.79
N GLY A 221 -19.83 -21.38 -20.39
CA GLY A 221 -20.41 -21.22 -21.72
C GLY A 221 -19.60 -21.92 -22.82
N ILE A 222 -18.29 -21.75 -22.83
CA ILE A 222 -17.38 -22.40 -23.78
C ILE A 222 -17.43 -23.94 -23.60
N ALA A 223 -17.40 -24.40 -22.35
CA ALA A 223 -17.50 -25.83 -22.05
C ALA A 223 -18.82 -26.41 -22.48
N ALA A 224 -19.95 -25.74 -22.29
CA ALA A 224 -21.27 -26.17 -22.73
C ALA A 224 -21.35 -26.30 -24.26
N VAL A 225 -20.83 -25.33 -25.02
CA VAL A 225 -20.76 -25.40 -26.49
C VAL A 225 -19.89 -26.57 -26.93
N SER A 226 -18.72 -26.77 -26.32
CA SER A 226 -17.81 -27.88 -26.63
C SER A 226 -18.47 -29.23 -26.38
N LEU A 227 -19.21 -29.37 -25.27
CA LEU A 227 -19.96 -30.59 -24.95
C LEU A 227 -21.08 -30.85 -25.97
N PHE A 228 -21.79 -29.82 -26.40
CA PHE A 228 -22.83 -29.89 -27.40
C PHE A 228 -22.28 -30.37 -28.77
N VAL A 229 -21.18 -29.82 -29.21
CA VAL A 229 -20.49 -30.24 -30.44
C VAL A 229 -20.04 -31.70 -30.34
N ALA A 230 -19.47 -32.10 -29.19
CA ALA A 230 -19.06 -33.49 -28.95
C ALA A 230 -20.27 -34.46 -29.01
N ALA A 231 -21.40 -34.09 -28.42
CA ALA A 231 -22.62 -34.89 -28.47
C ALA A 231 -23.15 -35.10 -29.92
N ILE A 232 -23.15 -34.03 -30.73
CA ILE A 232 -23.52 -34.13 -32.16
C ILE A 232 -22.59 -35.09 -32.91
N ASN A 233 -21.28 -34.99 -32.67
CA ASN A 233 -20.29 -35.86 -33.31
C ASN A 233 -20.49 -37.34 -32.93
N ILE A 234 -20.82 -37.64 -31.68
CA ILE A 234 -21.11 -38.99 -31.20
C ILE A 234 -22.36 -39.52 -31.88
N ILE A 235 -23.45 -38.73 -31.99
CA ILE A 235 -24.69 -39.11 -32.67
C ILE A 235 -24.41 -39.44 -34.15
N ASN A 236 -23.66 -38.56 -34.84
CA ASN A 236 -23.30 -38.78 -36.23
C ASN A 236 -22.53 -40.09 -36.43
N THR A 237 -21.50 -40.33 -35.59
CA THR A 237 -20.68 -41.53 -35.66
C THR A 237 -21.50 -42.80 -35.37
N MET A 238 -22.37 -42.78 -34.35
CA MET A 238 -23.27 -43.90 -34.04
C MET A 238 -24.25 -44.18 -35.17
N THR A 239 -24.82 -43.13 -35.76
CA THR A 239 -25.77 -43.25 -36.88
C THR A 239 -25.10 -43.92 -38.09
N MET A 240 -23.90 -43.50 -38.46
CA MET A 240 -23.08 -44.11 -39.52
C MET A 240 -22.80 -45.60 -39.24
N ALA A 241 -22.36 -45.92 -38.03
CA ALA A 241 -22.11 -47.31 -37.65
C ALA A 241 -23.34 -48.19 -37.71
N ILE A 242 -24.55 -47.69 -37.39
CA ILE A 242 -25.82 -48.41 -37.52
C ILE A 242 -26.15 -48.62 -38.98
N TYR A 243 -26.00 -47.61 -39.84
CA TYR A 243 -26.24 -47.76 -41.29
C TYR A 243 -25.30 -48.77 -41.91
N GLU A 244 -24.01 -48.79 -41.59
CA GLU A 244 -23.04 -49.78 -42.09
C GLU A 244 -23.41 -51.19 -41.67
N ARG A 245 -23.75 -51.45 -40.40
CA ARG A 245 -24.17 -52.77 -39.93
C ARG A 245 -25.48 -53.20 -40.53
N THR A 246 -26.46 -52.34 -40.73
CA THR A 246 -27.75 -52.67 -41.38
C THR A 246 -27.52 -53.05 -42.82
N ARG A 247 -26.60 -52.40 -43.54
CA ARG A 247 -26.24 -52.75 -44.93
C ARG A 247 -25.51 -54.08 -44.98
N GLU A 248 -24.58 -54.38 -44.06
CA GLU A 248 -23.92 -55.71 -44.01
C GLU A 248 -24.93 -56.85 -43.76
N ILE A 249 -25.85 -56.66 -42.84
CA ILE A 249 -26.92 -57.67 -42.57
C ILE A 249 -27.81 -57.81 -43.76
N GLY A 250 -28.14 -56.74 -44.48
CA GLY A 250 -28.98 -56.81 -45.71
C GLY A 250 -28.31 -57.58 -46.84
N VAL A 251 -26.98 -57.44 -46.99
CA VAL A 251 -26.22 -58.18 -48.02
C VAL A 251 -26.05 -59.69 -47.69
N MET A 252 -26.00 -60.06 -46.41
CA MET A 252 -25.86 -61.43 -45.96
C MET A 252 -27.23 -62.25 -46.06
N LYS A 253 -28.35 -61.60 -46.35
CA LYS A 253 -29.65 -62.15 -46.37
C LYS A 253 -30.17 -62.49 -47.81
N VAL A 254 -29.33 -62.24 -48.80
CA VAL A 254 -29.52 -62.64 -50.21
C VAL A 254 -28.61 -63.85 -50.51
#